data_e633b593fb5beca87752e6155516c04b
#
_entry.id   e633b593fb5beca87752e6155516c04b
#
_cell.length_a   1.000
_cell.length_b   1.000
_cell.length_c   1.000
_cell.angle_alpha   90.00
_cell.angle_beta   90.00
_cell.angle_gamma   90.00
#
_symmetry.space_group_name_H-M   'P 1'
#
loop_
_entity.id
_entity.type
_entity.pdbx_description
1 polymer ?
#
loop_
_entity_poly.entity_id
_entity_poly.type
_entity_poly.pdbx_seq_one_letter_code
_entity_poly.pdbx_strand_id
1 'polypeptide(L)'
;MIRSALLLALLAAAPLTHAATAAHDLSTVSERSGFQATGRYDEVVKLCAAFEKAYPKAVKCIEFGRTPEDRPMLALVVTRTNAFTPQAAAKAGLPVTLIQGGIHAGEIDGKDAGFLALREVLEGRLAKGALDKQVLVFVPVFNVDGHERFQKWNRPNQRGPVEMGWRTTAQNFNLNRDYVKADSPEMQAMLALVNKWDPLTYVDLHVTNGAKFQHDVSIQVEPVYSADPELRKAGLALRTNVIADIAKLGSSPQSYYMSFAKTDDPQSGFVDGVSDPRFSTGYFPLRNRLAVLVETHSWKDYPTRVRITHNTVISMLEQVAKNGKQWQAATLAADARAAKLAGTPVALTYKTTDKTQMVDFNGYEYTRTPSEVSGILMTRYDESKPQVWRVPLREDVVADLQVAAPRAGYIVPAAHAAMVATKLVQHGIAFRKLDKTLERAQVETFRAEKATFGTKSLESHQRLTVEGSWKPEPRSVGRGALFVPIAQPKARLVMAIFEPQAPDSLLAWGMFNNAFESKEYMEEYVAEEVARAQMAADPAIAAEFKRRIETDPAFAKNAHARLEFFARRHSSWDERLNLYPVLRTNVAP
;
A
#
# COMPACT_ATOMS: atom_id res chain seq x y z
N MET A 1 92.27 -38.89 -24.70
CA MET A 1 91.69 -38.59 -23.41
C MET A 1 90.78 -37.36 -23.57
N ILE A 2 89.46 -37.64 -23.78
CA ILE A 2 88.48 -36.60 -24.08
C ILE A 2 87.61 -36.51 -22.85
N ARG A 3 87.53 -35.37 -22.17
CA ARG A 3 86.65 -35.11 -21.06
C ARG A 3 85.41 -34.37 -21.58
N SER A 4 84.25 -35.07 -21.54
CA SER A 4 82.93 -34.48 -21.81
C SER A 4 82.42 -33.72 -20.59
N ALA A 5 82.09 -32.47 -20.76
CA ALA A 5 81.39 -31.66 -19.75
C ALA A 5 79.88 -31.71 -19.99
N LEU A 6 79.13 -32.21 -19.01
CA LEU A 6 77.67 -32.14 -18.97
C LEU A 6 77.24 -30.76 -18.43
N LEU A 7 76.52 -29.96 -19.24
CA LEU A 7 75.79 -28.79 -18.77
C LEU A 7 74.42 -29.18 -18.25
N LEU A 8 74.13 -29.01 -16.94
CA LEU A 8 72.86 -29.10 -16.33
C LEU A 8 72.12 -27.74 -16.46
N ALA A 9 71.05 -27.70 -17.23
CA ALA A 9 70.18 -26.54 -17.29
C ALA A 9 69.12 -26.64 -16.14
N LEU A 10 69.24 -25.81 -15.14
CA LEU A 10 68.20 -25.59 -14.12
C LEU A 10 67.06 -24.73 -14.71
N LEU A 11 65.93 -25.35 -14.97
CA LEU A 11 64.65 -24.63 -15.20
C LEU A 11 64.11 -24.15 -13.84
N ALA A 12 64.21 -22.81 -13.61
CA ALA A 12 63.53 -22.17 -12.48
C ALA A 12 62.02 -22.09 -12.77
N ALA A 13 61.26 -22.93 -12.12
CA ALA A 13 59.82 -22.81 -12.10
C ALA A 13 59.42 -21.62 -11.19
N ALA A 14 58.98 -20.51 -11.79
CA ALA A 14 58.37 -19.42 -11.06
C ALA A 14 57.01 -19.87 -10.48
N PRO A 15 56.74 -19.64 -9.20
CA PRO A 15 55.42 -19.93 -8.66
C PRO A 15 54.42 -18.97 -9.29
N LEU A 16 53.41 -19.50 -10.00
CA LEU A 16 52.19 -18.79 -10.36
C LEU A 16 51.44 -18.45 -9.06
N THR A 17 51.72 -17.28 -8.52
CA THR A 17 50.87 -16.69 -7.48
C THR A 17 49.51 -16.39 -8.11
N HIS A 18 48.54 -17.27 -7.89
CA HIS A 18 47.17 -16.91 -8.05
C HIS A 18 46.92 -15.78 -7.05
N ALA A 19 46.78 -14.57 -7.56
CA ALA A 19 46.24 -13.47 -6.78
C ALA A 19 44.83 -13.91 -6.37
N ALA A 20 44.66 -14.39 -5.14
CA ALA A 20 43.37 -14.55 -4.54
C ALA A 20 42.72 -13.15 -4.58
N THR A 21 41.75 -12.98 -5.47
CA THR A 21 40.86 -11.81 -5.43
C THR A 21 40.31 -11.76 -4.02
N ALA A 22 40.66 -10.71 -3.29
CA ALA A 22 40.14 -10.48 -1.94
C ALA A 22 38.61 -10.65 -2.02
N ALA A 23 38.11 -11.71 -1.40
CA ALA A 23 36.68 -11.98 -1.35
C ALA A 23 36.03 -10.75 -0.69
N HIS A 24 35.14 -10.06 -1.42
CA HIS A 24 34.41 -8.95 -0.86
C HIS A 24 33.56 -9.49 0.29
N ASP A 25 33.70 -8.90 1.47
CA ASP A 25 32.82 -9.22 2.59
C ASP A 25 31.42 -8.66 2.30
N LEU A 26 30.50 -9.54 1.95
CA LEU A 26 29.08 -9.24 1.66
C LEU A 26 28.18 -9.64 2.82
N SER A 27 28.75 -9.95 4.00
CA SER A 27 27.97 -10.29 5.19
C SER A 27 27.42 -9.04 5.86
N THR A 28 26.25 -9.16 6.45
CA THR A 28 25.62 -8.10 7.25
C THR A 28 26.16 -8.06 8.67
N VAL A 29 25.95 -6.95 9.38
CA VAL A 29 26.18 -6.87 10.85
C VAL A 29 25.34 -7.93 11.56
N SER A 30 24.15 -8.20 11.06
CA SER A 30 23.27 -9.23 11.62
C SER A 30 23.95 -10.60 11.60
N GLU A 31 24.50 -11.01 10.46
CA GLU A 31 25.23 -12.28 10.34
C GLU A 31 26.47 -12.33 11.23
N ARG A 32 27.29 -11.27 11.22
CA ARG A 32 28.52 -11.21 12.03
C ARG A 32 28.28 -11.20 13.54
N SER A 33 27.11 -10.68 13.97
CA SER A 33 26.69 -10.67 15.37
C SER A 33 25.96 -11.94 15.82
N GLY A 34 25.81 -12.95 14.93
CA GLY A 34 24.97 -14.10 15.21
C GLY A 34 23.49 -13.72 15.36
N PHE A 35 23.04 -12.76 14.56
CA PHE A 35 21.67 -12.23 14.55
C PHE A 35 21.23 -11.59 15.89
N GLN A 36 22.17 -10.96 16.60
CA GLN A 36 21.85 -10.17 17.81
C GLN A 36 21.58 -8.70 17.47
N ALA A 37 22.26 -8.18 16.47
CA ALA A 37 22.19 -6.78 16.06
C ALA A 37 21.86 -6.66 14.57
N THR A 38 21.43 -5.48 14.16
CA THR A 38 21.30 -5.08 12.73
C THR A 38 22.18 -3.86 12.49
N GLY A 39 22.66 -3.69 11.25
CA GLY A 39 23.52 -2.54 10.89
C GLY A 39 22.72 -1.26 10.66
N ARG A 40 23.41 -0.11 10.79
CA ARG A 40 22.90 1.22 10.43
C ARG A 40 22.82 1.36 8.90
N TYR A 41 22.27 2.47 8.42
CA TYR A 41 22.08 2.66 6.96
C TYR A 41 23.39 2.75 6.16
N ASP A 42 24.48 3.14 6.78
CA ASP A 42 25.82 3.11 6.16
C ASP A 42 26.23 1.69 5.71
N GLU A 43 25.73 0.65 6.38
CA GLU A 43 25.87 -0.74 5.93
C GLU A 43 25.18 -0.96 4.58
N VAL A 44 23.96 -0.43 4.40
CA VAL A 44 23.21 -0.55 3.13
C VAL A 44 23.99 0.14 2.00
N VAL A 45 24.53 1.34 2.26
CA VAL A 45 25.36 2.07 1.29
C VAL A 45 26.59 1.26 0.89
N LYS A 46 27.30 0.70 1.87
CA LYS A 46 28.50 -0.14 1.66
C LYS A 46 28.16 -1.43 0.90
N LEU A 47 27.12 -2.14 1.33
CA LEU A 47 26.73 -3.41 0.70
C LEU A 47 26.21 -3.21 -0.72
N CYS A 48 25.43 -2.15 -0.99
CA CYS A 48 24.94 -1.84 -2.33
C CYS A 48 26.12 -1.72 -3.32
N ALA A 49 27.13 -0.93 -2.98
CA ALA A 49 28.35 -0.78 -3.79
C ALA A 49 29.19 -2.07 -3.84
N ALA A 50 29.29 -2.80 -2.73
CA ALA A 50 30.08 -4.03 -2.65
C ALA A 50 29.47 -5.16 -3.52
N PHE A 51 28.13 -5.32 -3.51
CA PHE A 51 27.43 -6.29 -4.37
C PHE A 51 27.63 -5.96 -5.87
N GLU A 52 27.51 -4.68 -6.26
CA GLU A 52 27.77 -4.28 -7.65
C GLU A 52 29.23 -4.56 -8.04
N LYS A 53 30.18 -4.27 -7.17
CA LYS A 53 31.60 -4.54 -7.40
C LYS A 53 31.91 -6.04 -7.51
N ALA A 54 31.30 -6.86 -6.64
CA ALA A 54 31.49 -8.31 -6.63
C ALA A 54 30.83 -9.01 -7.83
N TYR A 55 29.67 -8.50 -8.27
CA TYR A 55 28.85 -9.08 -9.34
C TYR A 55 28.49 -8.05 -10.44
N PRO A 56 29.47 -7.41 -11.12
CA PRO A 56 29.23 -6.28 -12.03
C PRO A 56 28.36 -6.62 -13.24
N LYS A 57 28.22 -7.92 -13.58
CA LYS A 57 27.37 -8.43 -14.66
C LYS A 57 25.98 -8.88 -14.18
N ALA A 58 25.72 -8.83 -12.87
CA ALA A 58 24.46 -9.31 -12.30
C ALA A 58 23.78 -8.31 -11.36
N VAL A 59 24.48 -7.29 -10.87
CA VAL A 59 23.98 -6.31 -9.90
C VAL A 59 24.28 -4.88 -10.36
N LYS A 60 23.32 -3.99 -10.19
CA LYS A 60 23.48 -2.53 -10.25
C LYS A 60 22.87 -1.91 -8.98
N CYS A 61 23.69 -1.10 -8.30
CA CYS A 61 23.26 -0.25 -7.20
C CYS A 61 22.73 1.07 -7.79
N ILE A 62 21.51 1.44 -7.48
CA ILE A 62 20.88 2.67 -7.96
C ILE A 62 20.34 3.52 -6.81
N GLU A 63 20.49 4.83 -6.92
CA GLU A 63 19.74 5.78 -6.09
C GLU A 63 18.42 6.10 -6.78
N PHE A 64 17.29 5.89 -6.09
CA PHE A 64 15.97 6.16 -6.66
C PHE A 64 15.28 7.39 -6.03
N GLY A 65 15.86 7.97 -5.00
CA GLY A 65 15.38 9.19 -4.34
C GLY A 65 16.29 9.62 -3.20
N ARG A 66 15.90 10.72 -2.56
CA ARG A 66 16.51 11.21 -1.32
C ARG A 66 15.45 11.50 -0.28
N THR A 67 15.81 11.25 0.98
CA THR A 67 14.97 11.56 2.11
C THR A 67 15.01 13.06 2.45
N PRO A 68 14.08 13.57 3.29
CA PRO A 68 14.15 14.94 3.80
C PRO A 68 15.46 15.29 4.54
N GLU A 69 16.14 14.30 5.14
CA GLU A 69 17.44 14.49 5.78
C GLU A 69 18.62 14.23 4.83
N ASP A 70 18.37 14.31 3.51
CA ASP A 70 19.34 14.19 2.39
C ASP A 70 20.11 12.85 2.34
N ARG A 71 19.52 11.77 2.86
CA ARG A 71 20.09 10.43 2.73
C ARG A 71 19.67 9.79 1.39
N PRO A 72 20.57 9.11 0.67
CA PRO A 72 20.24 8.42 -0.57
C PRO A 72 19.30 7.24 -0.27
N MET A 73 18.26 7.09 -1.06
CA MET A 73 17.38 5.92 -1.05
C MET A 73 17.87 4.94 -2.11
N LEU A 74 18.37 3.78 -1.69
CA LEU A 74 19.08 2.84 -2.55
C LEU A 74 18.27 1.59 -2.87
N ALA A 75 18.44 1.10 -4.10
CA ALA A 75 17.95 -0.18 -4.54
C ALA A 75 19.03 -0.95 -5.33
N LEU A 76 18.98 -2.28 -5.22
CA LEU A 76 19.79 -3.17 -6.04
C LEU A 76 18.93 -3.73 -7.17
N VAL A 77 19.33 -3.49 -8.41
CA VAL A 77 18.74 -4.12 -9.60
C VAL A 77 19.56 -5.35 -9.92
N VAL A 78 18.93 -6.52 -9.86
CA VAL A 78 19.63 -7.80 -9.92
C VAL A 78 19.02 -8.70 -11.01
N THR A 79 19.86 -9.12 -11.95
CA THR A 79 19.47 -10.02 -13.04
C THR A 79 20.73 -10.60 -13.71
N ARG A 80 20.64 -11.77 -14.32
CA ARG A 80 21.72 -12.35 -15.15
C ARG A 80 21.52 -12.15 -16.65
N THR A 81 20.48 -11.36 -17.02
CA THR A 81 20.10 -11.13 -18.43
C THR A 81 20.63 -9.83 -19.02
N ASN A 82 21.43 -9.07 -18.28
CA ASN A 82 21.88 -7.69 -18.63
C ASN A 82 20.73 -6.65 -18.72
N ALA A 83 19.51 -6.98 -18.29
CA ALA A 83 18.35 -6.08 -18.33
C ALA A 83 18.32 -5.14 -17.11
N PHE A 84 19.33 -4.29 -16.96
CA PHE A 84 19.49 -3.38 -15.82
C PHE A 84 18.71 -2.07 -15.93
N THR A 85 17.89 -1.92 -16.95
CA THR A 85 16.99 -0.77 -17.12
C THR A 85 15.54 -1.24 -17.34
N PRO A 86 14.55 -0.43 -16.95
CA PRO A 86 13.15 -0.76 -17.19
C PRO A 86 12.85 -1.08 -18.66
N GLN A 87 13.44 -0.33 -19.59
CA GLN A 87 13.27 -0.52 -21.03
C GLN A 87 13.86 -1.85 -21.51
N ALA A 88 15.05 -2.22 -20.98
CA ALA A 88 15.67 -3.50 -21.31
C ALA A 88 14.86 -4.68 -20.76
N ALA A 89 14.34 -4.58 -19.53
CA ALA A 89 13.47 -5.60 -18.94
C ALA A 89 12.17 -5.79 -19.75
N ALA A 90 11.50 -4.68 -20.09
CA ALA A 90 10.29 -4.69 -20.91
C ALA A 90 10.54 -5.28 -22.31
N LYS A 91 11.63 -4.87 -22.99
CA LYS A 91 12.02 -5.39 -24.31
C LYS A 91 12.30 -6.90 -24.28
N ALA A 92 12.88 -7.39 -23.19
CA ALA A 92 13.17 -8.81 -22.99
C ALA A 92 11.94 -9.62 -22.50
N GLY A 93 10.82 -8.95 -22.21
CA GLY A 93 9.62 -9.58 -21.66
C GLY A 93 9.86 -10.24 -20.29
N LEU A 94 10.77 -9.66 -19.49
CA LEU A 94 11.10 -10.18 -18.17
C LEU A 94 10.14 -9.62 -17.11
N PRO A 95 9.53 -10.47 -16.27
CA PRO A 95 8.80 -10.00 -15.10
C PRO A 95 9.77 -9.31 -14.13
N VAL A 96 9.27 -8.29 -13.46
CA VAL A 96 10.00 -7.57 -12.42
C VAL A 96 9.41 -7.92 -11.06
N THR A 97 10.26 -8.34 -10.13
CA THR A 97 9.91 -8.52 -8.72
C THR A 97 10.50 -7.36 -7.94
N LEU A 98 9.67 -6.56 -7.27
CA LEU A 98 10.14 -5.54 -6.33
C LEU A 98 9.94 -6.05 -4.91
N ILE A 99 11.02 -6.12 -4.14
CA ILE A 99 11.00 -6.51 -2.73
C ILE A 99 11.50 -5.32 -1.91
N GLN A 100 10.72 -4.90 -0.93
CA GLN A 100 11.13 -3.86 0.01
C GLN A 100 11.12 -4.34 1.45
N GLY A 101 12.10 -3.88 2.22
CA GLY A 101 12.14 -3.98 3.67
C GLY A 101 12.01 -2.60 4.33
N GLY A 102 11.70 -2.60 5.62
CA GLY A 102 11.81 -1.43 6.47
C GLY A 102 10.93 -0.24 6.12
N ILE A 103 9.69 -0.45 5.62
CA ILE A 103 8.69 0.62 5.55
C ILE A 103 8.35 1.14 6.97
N HIS A 104 8.27 0.24 7.93
CA HIS A 104 8.41 0.54 9.35
C HIS A 104 9.85 0.19 9.74
N ALA A 105 10.67 1.18 9.98
CA ALA A 105 12.12 0.99 10.01
C ALA A 105 12.66 0.11 11.15
N GLY A 106 11.86 -0.14 12.19
CA GLY A 106 12.20 -1.11 13.25
C GLY A 106 11.83 -2.56 12.91
N GLU A 107 11.07 -2.80 11.85
CA GLU A 107 10.72 -4.11 11.30
C GLU A 107 11.77 -4.48 10.25
N ILE A 108 13.00 -4.75 10.70
CA ILE A 108 14.18 -4.73 9.85
C ILE A 108 14.62 -6.10 9.31
N ASP A 109 13.86 -7.13 9.59
CA ASP A 109 14.15 -8.51 9.13
C ASP A 109 14.40 -8.56 7.62
N GLY A 110 13.63 -7.77 6.85
CA GLY A 110 13.69 -7.71 5.40
C GLY A 110 15.03 -7.22 4.84
N LYS A 111 15.71 -6.29 5.53
CA LYS A 111 17.05 -5.82 5.13
C LYS A 111 18.07 -6.96 5.23
N ASP A 112 18.16 -7.57 6.40
CA ASP A 112 19.21 -8.55 6.70
C ASP A 112 18.94 -9.88 5.99
N ALA A 113 17.70 -10.35 5.97
CA ALA A 113 17.28 -11.52 5.21
C ALA A 113 17.46 -11.34 3.69
N GLY A 114 17.13 -10.15 3.18
CA GLY A 114 17.24 -9.84 1.75
C GLY A 114 18.69 -9.83 1.27
N PHE A 115 19.62 -9.24 2.01
CA PHE A 115 21.05 -9.28 1.66
C PHE A 115 21.63 -10.71 1.74
N LEU A 116 21.26 -11.49 2.77
CA LEU A 116 21.65 -12.88 2.88
C LEU A 116 21.13 -13.71 1.69
N ALA A 117 19.83 -13.62 1.38
CA ALA A 117 19.22 -14.32 0.26
C ALA A 117 19.86 -13.91 -1.07
N LEU A 118 20.09 -12.62 -1.29
CA LEU A 118 20.72 -12.11 -2.50
C LEU A 118 22.12 -12.69 -2.71
N ARG A 119 22.95 -12.74 -1.66
CA ARG A 119 24.27 -13.35 -1.74
C ARG A 119 24.19 -14.82 -2.13
N GLU A 120 23.33 -15.60 -1.48
CA GLU A 120 23.20 -17.03 -1.76
C GLU A 120 22.67 -17.33 -3.16
N VAL A 121 21.75 -16.50 -3.67
CA VAL A 121 21.26 -16.60 -5.05
C VAL A 121 22.37 -16.25 -6.07
N LEU A 122 23.16 -15.22 -5.82
CA LEU A 122 24.26 -14.83 -6.69
C LEU A 122 25.39 -15.85 -6.69
N GLU A 123 25.68 -16.49 -5.57
CA GLU A 123 26.61 -17.60 -5.45
C GLU A 123 26.08 -18.90 -6.10
N GLY A 124 24.80 -18.93 -6.50
CA GLY A 124 24.16 -20.13 -7.11
C GLY A 124 23.87 -21.25 -6.12
N ARG A 125 23.81 -20.94 -4.82
CA ARG A 125 23.44 -21.92 -3.78
C ARG A 125 21.94 -22.15 -3.72
N LEU A 126 21.12 -21.08 -3.88
CA LEU A 126 19.66 -21.11 -3.82
C LEU A 126 19.04 -20.48 -5.07
N ALA A 127 17.76 -20.75 -5.33
CA ALA A 127 16.96 -20.22 -6.45
C ALA A 127 17.71 -20.23 -7.79
N LYS A 128 18.36 -21.35 -8.11
CA LYS A 128 19.22 -21.51 -9.31
C LYS A 128 18.45 -21.16 -10.58
N GLY A 129 19.04 -20.28 -11.40
CA GLY A 129 18.42 -19.84 -12.66
C GLY A 129 17.25 -18.86 -12.50
N ALA A 130 16.90 -18.44 -11.28
CA ALA A 130 15.79 -17.50 -11.09
C ALA A 130 16.10 -16.12 -11.69
N LEU A 131 17.33 -15.64 -11.57
CA LEU A 131 17.78 -14.37 -12.12
C LEU A 131 17.96 -14.37 -13.65
N ASP A 132 17.89 -15.53 -14.30
CA ASP A 132 17.89 -15.65 -15.77
C ASP A 132 16.48 -15.39 -16.35
N LYS A 133 15.44 -15.37 -15.52
CA LYS A 133 14.03 -15.32 -15.92
C LYS A 133 13.27 -14.09 -15.39
N GLN A 134 13.91 -13.25 -14.60
CA GLN A 134 13.31 -12.06 -14.02
C GLN A 134 14.35 -11.00 -13.69
N VAL A 135 13.87 -9.81 -13.39
CA VAL A 135 14.64 -8.75 -12.74
C VAL A 135 14.14 -8.59 -11.31
N LEU A 136 15.05 -8.66 -10.35
CA LEU A 136 14.77 -8.29 -8.96
C LEU A 136 15.15 -6.81 -8.75
N VAL A 137 14.25 -6.03 -8.19
CA VAL A 137 14.54 -4.70 -7.62
C VAL A 137 14.40 -4.82 -6.11
N PHE A 138 15.52 -4.82 -5.40
CA PHE A 138 15.55 -4.96 -3.95
C PHE A 138 15.82 -3.61 -3.28
N VAL A 139 14.88 -3.15 -2.46
CA VAL A 139 14.99 -1.97 -1.60
C VAL A 139 15.19 -2.45 -0.16
N PRO A 140 16.43 -2.45 0.36
CA PRO A 140 16.73 -3.01 1.69
C PRO A 140 16.04 -2.26 2.83
N VAL A 141 15.99 -0.93 2.74
CA VAL A 141 15.34 -0.04 3.72
C VAL A 141 14.60 1.07 2.99
N PHE A 142 13.29 1.07 3.09
CA PHE A 142 12.47 2.12 2.48
C PHE A 142 12.43 3.38 3.33
N ASN A 143 12.18 3.27 4.63
CA ASN A 143 12.14 4.38 5.58
C ASN A 143 13.54 4.63 6.17
N VAL A 144 14.41 5.29 5.39
CA VAL A 144 15.81 5.48 5.74
C VAL A 144 15.99 6.38 6.96
N ASP A 145 15.29 7.53 7.03
CA ASP A 145 15.40 8.45 8.16
C ASP A 145 14.86 7.84 9.45
N GLY A 146 13.74 7.11 9.36
CA GLY A 146 13.23 6.35 10.49
C GLY A 146 14.20 5.24 10.94
N HIS A 147 14.93 4.63 10.00
CA HIS A 147 15.97 3.65 10.33
C HIS A 147 17.11 4.26 11.12
N GLU A 148 17.51 5.47 10.79
CA GLU A 148 18.59 6.19 11.49
C GLU A 148 18.20 6.76 12.87
N ARG A 149 16.91 6.81 13.21
CA ARG A 149 16.43 7.01 14.59
C ARG A 149 16.58 5.73 15.40
N PHE A 150 17.80 5.26 15.53
CA PHE A 150 18.19 3.94 15.98
C PHE A 150 18.35 3.89 17.49
N GLN A 151 17.53 3.07 18.18
CA GLN A 151 17.53 2.94 19.64
C GLN A 151 17.00 1.58 20.08
N LYS A 152 17.30 1.22 21.35
CA LYS A 152 16.60 0.14 22.06
C LYS A 152 15.13 0.50 22.22
N TRP A 153 14.27 -0.51 22.21
CA TRP A 153 12.84 -0.38 22.52
C TRP A 153 12.01 0.43 21.52
N ASN A 154 12.55 0.80 20.38
CA ASN A 154 11.76 1.43 19.32
C ASN A 154 10.58 0.55 18.83
N ARG A 155 10.67 -0.77 19.10
CA ARG A 155 9.60 -1.75 18.88
C ARG A 155 9.36 -2.55 20.15
N PRO A 156 8.61 -2.02 21.15
CA PRO A 156 8.45 -2.66 22.45
C PRO A 156 7.74 -4.02 22.39
N ASN A 157 6.98 -4.29 21.33
CA ASN A 157 6.27 -5.55 21.11
C ASN A 157 7.13 -6.61 20.39
N GLN A 158 8.41 -6.31 20.08
CA GLN A 158 9.24 -7.14 19.20
C GLN A 158 10.46 -7.68 19.95
N ARG A 159 10.74 -8.98 19.79
CA ARG A 159 11.94 -9.64 20.35
C ARG A 159 13.14 -9.43 19.41
N GLY A 160 13.92 -8.38 19.69
CA GLY A 160 15.13 -8.05 18.93
C GLY A 160 14.88 -7.45 17.54
N PRO A 161 15.95 -7.02 16.88
CA PRO A 161 17.35 -6.96 17.36
C PRO A 161 17.53 -6.04 18.57
N VAL A 162 18.74 -5.94 19.12
CA VAL A 162 19.02 -5.16 20.33
C VAL A 162 18.66 -3.68 20.18
N GLU A 163 18.97 -3.12 19.01
CA GLU A 163 18.61 -1.77 18.61
C GLU A 163 18.01 -1.80 17.20
N MET A 164 17.10 -0.89 16.90
CA MET A 164 16.40 -0.82 15.63
C MET A 164 15.88 0.59 15.34
N GLY A 165 15.46 0.83 14.11
CA GLY A 165 14.88 2.09 13.68
C GLY A 165 13.49 2.39 14.28
N TRP A 166 13.03 3.61 14.04
CA TRP A 166 11.71 4.08 14.44
C TRP A 166 10.67 3.86 13.34
N ARG A 167 9.39 3.72 13.72
CA ARG A 167 8.30 3.38 12.80
C ARG A 167 8.11 4.37 11.66
N THR A 168 8.17 5.68 11.94
CA THR A 168 7.81 6.76 11.02
C THR A 168 9.05 7.47 10.45
N THR A 169 8.86 8.25 9.38
CA THR A 169 9.90 9.06 8.73
C THR A 169 10.38 10.21 9.64
N ALA A 170 11.37 10.98 9.18
CA ALA A 170 11.81 12.21 9.87
C ALA A 170 10.66 13.23 10.04
N GLN A 171 9.77 13.31 9.07
CA GLN A 171 8.59 14.17 9.11
C GLN A 171 7.40 13.53 9.84
N ASN A 172 7.62 12.38 10.48
CA ASN A 172 6.64 11.61 11.24
C ASN A 172 5.49 11.00 10.40
N PHE A 173 5.68 10.83 9.10
CA PHE A 173 4.73 10.08 8.26
C PHE A 173 4.87 8.57 8.47
N ASN A 174 3.74 7.87 8.53
CA ASN A 174 3.70 6.43 8.38
C ASN A 174 3.57 6.07 6.90
N LEU A 175 4.67 5.65 6.26
CA LEU A 175 4.69 5.32 4.84
C LEU A 175 3.66 4.24 4.46
N ASN A 176 3.34 3.32 5.37
CA ASN A 176 2.30 2.32 5.17
C ASN A 176 0.86 2.86 5.38
N ARG A 177 0.66 4.17 5.17
CA ARG A 177 -0.61 4.89 5.08
C ARG A 177 -0.59 5.87 3.91
N ASP A 178 0.45 5.83 3.07
CA ASP A 178 0.77 6.91 2.15
C ASP A 178 0.65 6.54 0.65
N TYR A 179 0.35 5.28 0.31
CA TYR A 179 0.34 4.81 -1.09
C TYR A 179 -0.58 5.62 -2.01
N VAL A 180 -1.77 6.03 -1.57
CA VAL A 180 -2.70 6.81 -2.40
C VAL A 180 -2.50 8.32 -2.24
N LYS A 181 -2.33 8.80 -1.01
CA LYS A 181 -2.17 10.25 -0.81
C LYS A 181 -0.80 10.76 -1.26
N ALA A 182 0.25 9.92 -1.18
CA ALA A 182 1.60 10.20 -1.68
C ALA A 182 2.13 11.58 -1.24
N ASP A 183 2.10 11.85 0.06
CA ASP A 183 2.49 13.14 0.63
C ASP A 183 3.98 13.18 0.96
N SER A 184 4.53 12.06 1.45
CA SER A 184 5.94 12.00 1.84
C SER A 184 6.87 11.93 0.60
N PRO A 185 8.01 12.61 0.63
CA PRO A 185 9.02 12.52 -0.43
C PRO A 185 9.47 11.08 -0.71
N GLU A 186 9.58 10.27 0.34
CA GLU A 186 9.95 8.86 0.24
C GLU A 186 8.92 8.05 -0.57
N MET A 187 7.62 8.23 -0.29
CA MET A 187 6.57 7.55 -1.05
C MET A 187 6.53 8.03 -2.50
N GLN A 188 6.73 9.34 -2.75
CA GLN A 188 6.82 9.87 -4.10
C GLN A 188 7.97 9.24 -4.88
N ALA A 189 9.14 9.07 -4.25
CA ALA A 189 10.29 8.38 -4.85
C ALA A 189 9.99 6.90 -5.13
N MET A 190 9.33 6.20 -4.19
CA MET A 190 8.92 4.81 -4.37
C MET A 190 7.93 4.66 -5.52
N LEU A 191 6.92 5.52 -5.60
CA LEU A 191 5.95 5.48 -6.70
C LEU A 191 6.60 5.81 -8.05
N ALA A 192 7.60 6.69 -8.09
CA ALA A 192 8.39 6.93 -9.29
C ALA A 192 9.19 5.68 -9.71
N LEU A 193 9.80 4.97 -8.75
CA LEU A 193 10.48 3.68 -9.00
C LEU A 193 9.50 2.64 -9.53
N VAL A 194 8.34 2.50 -8.87
CA VAL A 194 7.25 1.59 -9.28
C VAL A 194 6.70 1.94 -10.67
N ASN A 195 6.51 3.21 -10.99
CA ASN A 195 6.03 3.63 -12.32
C ASN A 195 7.06 3.33 -13.42
N LYS A 196 8.36 3.39 -13.11
CA LYS A 196 9.44 3.08 -14.07
C LYS A 196 9.57 1.58 -14.33
N TRP A 197 9.58 0.77 -13.25
CA TRP A 197 9.84 -0.66 -13.35
C TRP A 197 8.59 -1.51 -13.57
N ASP A 198 7.42 -0.98 -13.25
CA ASP A 198 6.11 -1.64 -13.36
C ASP A 198 6.12 -3.10 -12.87
N PRO A 199 6.45 -3.34 -11.59
CA PRO A 199 6.70 -4.67 -11.07
C PRO A 199 5.46 -5.57 -11.20
N LEU A 200 5.67 -6.80 -11.67
CA LEU A 200 4.66 -7.87 -11.65
C LEU A 200 4.20 -8.16 -10.23
N THR A 201 5.17 -8.26 -9.32
CA THR A 201 4.94 -8.50 -7.89
C THR A 201 5.62 -7.43 -7.06
N TYR A 202 4.90 -6.94 -6.07
CA TYR A 202 5.41 -6.05 -5.03
C TYR A 202 5.35 -6.78 -3.70
N VAL A 203 6.51 -6.97 -3.05
CA VAL A 203 6.65 -7.70 -1.79
C VAL A 203 7.03 -6.74 -0.68
N ASP A 204 6.19 -6.66 0.33
CA ASP A 204 6.30 -5.76 1.47
C ASP A 204 6.63 -6.57 2.73
N LEU A 205 7.86 -6.41 3.25
CA LEU A 205 8.39 -7.21 4.34
C LEU A 205 8.20 -6.50 5.68
N HIS A 206 7.41 -7.10 6.55
CA HIS A 206 6.98 -6.57 7.84
C HIS A 206 7.22 -7.53 9.01
N VAL A 207 6.96 -7.01 10.20
CA VAL A 207 6.85 -7.77 11.45
C VAL A 207 5.55 -7.41 12.13
N THR A 208 4.64 -8.38 12.28
CA THR A 208 3.35 -8.14 12.92
C THR A 208 3.46 -8.03 14.43
N ASN A 209 2.60 -7.22 15.02
CA ASN A 209 2.27 -7.33 16.45
C ASN A 209 1.37 -8.56 16.65
N GLY A 210 0.90 -8.79 17.84
CA GLY A 210 -0.12 -9.79 18.11
C GLY A 210 0.11 -10.52 19.42
N ALA A 211 -0.77 -11.48 19.65
CA ALA A 211 -0.73 -12.34 20.82
C ALA A 211 0.43 -13.34 20.77
N LYS A 212 0.71 -13.98 21.88
CA LYS A 212 1.65 -15.11 21.90
C LYS A 212 0.96 -16.35 21.34
N PHE A 213 1.46 -16.85 20.20
CA PHE A 213 0.99 -18.09 19.56
C PHE A 213 2.16 -18.78 18.82
N GLN A 214 1.92 -20.02 18.37
CA GLN A 214 2.99 -20.83 17.77
C GLN A 214 3.28 -20.49 16.32
N HIS A 215 2.29 -20.05 15.55
CA HIS A 215 2.48 -19.62 14.16
C HIS A 215 3.52 -18.51 14.08
N ASP A 216 4.27 -18.46 12.99
CA ASP A 216 5.48 -17.65 12.89
C ASP A 216 5.45 -16.61 11.77
N VAL A 217 4.52 -16.73 10.80
CA VAL A 217 4.37 -15.77 9.71
C VAL A 217 2.97 -15.77 9.10
N SER A 218 2.51 -14.59 8.68
CA SER A 218 1.35 -14.41 7.82
C SER A 218 1.81 -14.02 6.42
N ILE A 219 1.28 -14.67 5.39
CA ILE A 219 1.53 -14.38 3.97
C ILE A 219 0.20 -14.00 3.32
N GLN A 220 -0.04 -12.70 3.20
CA GLN A 220 -1.21 -12.17 2.52
C GLN A 220 -0.85 -11.81 1.08
N VAL A 221 -1.68 -12.22 0.13
CA VAL A 221 -1.50 -11.92 -1.29
C VAL A 221 -2.78 -11.32 -1.84
N GLU A 222 -2.65 -10.24 -2.57
CA GLU A 222 -3.73 -9.63 -3.35
C GLU A 222 -3.30 -9.43 -4.82
N PRO A 223 -4.26 -9.53 -5.75
CA PRO A 223 -5.70 -9.76 -5.56
C PRO A 223 -6.03 -11.25 -5.36
N VAL A 224 -6.74 -11.53 -4.28
CA VAL A 224 -7.42 -12.81 -4.05
C VAL A 224 -8.92 -12.59 -3.95
N TYR A 225 -9.33 -11.49 -3.35
CA TYR A 225 -10.73 -11.09 -3.17
C TYR A 225 -11.12 -9.89 -4.03
N SER A 226 -10.16 -8.98 -4.29
CA SER A 226 -10.37 -7.67 -4.91
C SER A 226 -10.05 -7.63 -6.41
N ALA A 227 -10.23 -6.47 -7.06
CA ALA A 227 -9.79 -6.12 -8.39
C ALA A 227 -10.26 -7.07 -9.53
N ASP A 228 -9.37 -7.44 -10.44
CA ASP A 228 -9.71 -8.22 -11.65
C ASP A 228 -9.94 -9.70 -11.32
N PRO A 229 -11.12 -10.30 -11.68
CA PRO A 229 -11.44 -11.68 -11.31
C PRO A 229 -10.48 -12.73 -11.87
N GLU A 230 -9.94 -12.53 -13.07
CA GLU A 230 -9.00 -13.48 -13.67
C GLU A 230 -7.60 -13.36 -13.04
N LEU A 231 -7.21 -12.15 -12.64
CA LEU A 231 -5.94 -11.93 -11.95
C LEU A 231 -5.95 -12.55 -10.54
N ARG A 232 -7.11 -12.68 -9.90
CA ARG A 232 -7.26 -13.38 -8.60
C ARG A 232 -6.73 -14.82 -8.64
N LYS A 233 -6.84 -15.50 -9.77
CA LYS A 233 -6.29 -16.87 -9.94
C LYS A 233 -4.77 -16.88 -9.77
N ALA A 234 -4.09 -15.88 -10.32
CA ALA A 234 -2.64 -15.73 -10.16
C ALA A 234 -2.27 -15.41 -8.71
N GLY A 235 -3.01 -14.49 -8.07
CA GLY A 235 -2.82 -14.16 -6.65
C GLY A 235 -3.01 -15.37 -5.73
N LEU A 236 -4.08 -16.13 -5.92
CA LEU A 236 -4.35 -17.35 -5.16
C LEU A 236 -3.25 -18.41 -5.36
N ALA A 237 -2.81 -18.61 -6.60
CA ALA A 237 -1.73 -19.55 -6.91
C ALA A 237 -0.42 -19.12 -6.24
N LEU A 238 -0.06 -17.83 -6.29
CA LEU A 238 1.12 -17.30 -5.62
C LEU A 238 1.03 -17.52 -4.10
N ARG A 239 -0.10 -17.15 -3.47
CA ARG A 239 -0.32 -17.35 -2.03
C ARG A 239 -0.15 -18.80 -1.62
N THR A 240 -0.83 -19.71 -2.31
CA THR A 240 -0.82 -21.14 -2.01
C THR A 240 0.60 -21.73 -2.14
N ASN A 241 1.31 -21.36 -3.20
CA ASN A 241 2.65 -21.88 -3.46
C ASN A 241 3.66 -21.39 -2.43
N VAL A 242 3.70 -20.09 -2.13
CA VAL A 242 4.64 -19.52 -1.15
C VAL A 242 4.39 -20.10 0.24
N ILE A 243 3.13 -20.19 0.68
CA ILE A 243 2.77 -20.84 1.96
C ILE A 243 3.26 -22.28 2.01
N ALA A 244 3.04 -23.05 0.94
CA ALA A 244 3.49 -24.44 0.88
C ALA A 244 5.02 -24.56 0.89
N ASP A 245 5.74 -23.67 0.23
CA ASP A 245 7.20 -23.70 0.18
C ASP A 245 7.81 -23.41 1.55
N ILE A 246 7.37 -22.33 2.22
CA ILE A 246 7.92 -21.98 3.55
C ILE A 246 7.50 -22.97 4.64
N ALA A 247 6.33 -23.60 4.51
CA ALA A 247 5.91 -24.68 5.42
C ALA A 247 6.84 -25.89 5.31
N LYS A 248 7.28 -26.29 4.11
CA LYS A 248 8.28 -27.36 3.91
C LYS A 248 9.62 -27.03 4.54
N LEU A 249 9.95 -25.74 4.70
CA LEU A 249 11.17 -25.27 5.35
C LEU A 249 11.02 -25.08 6.87
N GLY A 250 9.93 -25.60 7.44
CA GLY A 250 9.69 -25.66 8.89
C GLY A 250 9.05 -24.42 9.49
N SER A 251 8.49 -23.52 8.66
CA SER A 251 7.64 -22.42 9.14
C SER A 251 6.20 -22.87 9.35
N SER A 252 5.44 -22.12 10.14
CA SER A 252 4.02 -22.34 10.40
C SER A 252 3.19 -21.14 9.89
N PRO A 253 3.04 -21.01 8.55
CA PRO A 253 2.43 -19.84 7.93
C PRO A 253 0.91 -19.85 8.02
N GLN A 254 0.32 -18.63 8.00
CA GLN A 254 -1.10 -18.42 7.77
C GLN A 254 -1.33 -17.55 6.53
N SER A 255 -2.50 -17.72 5.89
CA SER A 255 -2.89 -16.93 4.71
C SER A 255 -3.62 -15.63 5.07
N TYR A 256 -3.96 -15.42 6.31
CA TYR A 256 -4.68 -14.27 6.85
C TYR A 256 -3.85 -13.56 7.91
N TYR A 257 -4.18 -12.29 8.18
CA TYR A 257 -3.51 -11.50 9.22
C TYR A 257 -3.87 -12.04 10.61
N MET A 258 -2.85 -12.38 11.39
CA MET A 258 -3.02 -13.05 12.69
C MET A 258 -3.30 -12.04 13.82
N SER A 259 -4.32 -11.19 13.63
CA SER A 259 -4.85 -10.30 14.66
C SER A 259 -6.28 -10.74 15.01
N PHE A 260 -6.56 -10.88 16.31
CA PHE A 260 -7.89 -11.31 16.75
C PHE A 260 -8.99 -10.33 16.32
N ALA A 261 -10.17 -10.84 16.03
CA ALA A 261 -11.35 -10.05 15.68
C ALA A 261 -11.75 -9.07 16.80
N LYS A 262 -11.55 -9.47 18.06
CA LYS A 262 -11.66 -8.61 19.23
C LYS A 262 -10.31 -8.57 19.93
N THR A 263 -9.81 -7.36 20.19
CA THR A 263 -8.52 -7.16 20.86
C THR A 263 -8.38 -8.02 22.11
N ASP A 264 -7.24 -8.71 22.24
CA ASP A 264 -6.88 -9.57 23.36
C ASP A 264 -7.88 -10.71 23.68
N ASP A 265 -8.67 -11.15 22.70
CA ASP A 265 -9.64 -12.24 22.86
C ASP A 265 -9.39 -13.39 21.87
N PRO A 266 -8.64 -14.43 22.26
CA PRO A 266 -8.35 -15.57 21.37
C PRO A 266 -9.59 -16.27 20.82
N GLN A 267 -10.68 -16.36 21.63
CA GLN A 267 -11.91 -17.02 21.19
C GLN A 267 -12.69 -16.23 20.14
N SER A 268 -12.38 -14.94 19.95
CA SER A 268 -13.01 -14.14 18.91
C SER A 268 -12.54 -14.54 17.49
N GLY A 269 -11.45 -15.31 17.39
CA GLY A 269 -10.91 -15.80 16.14
C GLY A 269 -10.37 -14.70 15.23
N PHE A 270 -10.44 -14.92 13.92
CA PHE A 270 -9.80 -14.07 12.92
C PHE A 270 -10.79 -13.62 11.84
N VAL A 271 -10.44 -12.51 11.20
CA VAL A 271 -11.17 -11.97 10.03
C VAL A 271 -10.16 -11.67 8.94
N ASP A 272 -10.34 -12.29 7.77
CA ASP A 272 -9.61 -11.91 6.56
C ASP A 272 -10.44 -10.90 5.75
N GLY A 273 -9.79 -10.14 4.87
CA GLY A 273 -10.47 -9.10 4.10
C GLY A 273 -9.54 -8.40 3.11
N VAL A 274 -10.08 -7.39 2.45
CA VAL A 274 -9.32 -6.54 1.51
C VAL A 274 -8.83 -5.30 2.25
N SER A 275 -7.55 -5.02 2.14
CA SER A 275 -6.95 -3.80 2.68
C SER A 275 -7.37 -2.56 1.88
N ASP A 276 -7.50 -1.42 2.57
CA ASP A 276 -7.74 -0.14 1.91
C ASP A 276 -6.56 0.29 1.02
N PRO A 277 -6.81 1.12 -0.01
CA PRO A 277 -5.78 1.56 -0.96
C PRO A 277 -4.56 2.30 -0.38
N ARG A 278 -4.64 2.81 0.86
CA ARG A 278 -3.50 3.42 1.57
C ARG A 278 -2.40 2.42 1.94
N PHE A 279 -2.67 1.10 1.89
CA PHE A 279 -1.72 0.02 2.12
C PHE A 279 -1.21 -0.58 0.80
N SER A 280 -0.05 -1.21 0.82
CA SER A 280 0.51 -1.87 -0.37
C SER A 280 -0.45 -2.91 -0.98
N THR A 281 -1.00 -3.79 -0.16
CA THR A 281 -1.94 -4.85 -0.60
C THR A 281 -3.28 -4.30 -1.13
N GLY A 282 -3.68 -3.10 -0.76
CA GLY A 282 -4.84 -2.43 -1.34
C GLY A 282 -4.52 -1.64 -2.61
N TYR A 283 -3.31 -1.09 -2.73
CA TYR A 283 -2.90 -0.22 -3.82
C TYR A 283 -2.53 -0.97 -5.11
N PHE A 284 -1.68 -2.00 -5.03
CA PHE A 284 -1.16 -2.69 -6.22
C PHE A 284 -2.25 -3.43 -7.01
N PRO A 285 -3.28 -4.05 -6.40
CA PRO A 285 -4.40 -4.61 -7.15
C PRO A 285 -5.17 -3.60 -8.01
N LEU A 286 -5.24 -2.33 -7.59
CA LEU A 286 -5.84 -1.25 -8.38
C LEU A 286 -5.03 -0.91 -9.64
N ARG A 287 -3.76 -1.32 -9.66
CA ARG A 287 -2.84 -1.24 -10.82
C ARG A 287 -2.77 -2.56 -11.61
N ASN A 288 -3.60 -3.54 -11.27
CA ASN A 288 -3.59 -4.89 -11.83
C ASN A 288 -2.23 -5.61 -11.62
N ARG A 289 -1.60 -5.44 -10.45
CA ARG A 289 -0.34 -6.08 -10.08
C ARG A 289 -0.53 -6.91 -8.81
N LEU A 290 0.33 -7.91 -8.62
CA LEU A 290 0.29 -8.77 -7.44
C LEU A 290 1.01 -8.06 -6.28
N ALA A 291 0.39 -8.06 -5.11
CA ALA A 291 0.98 -7.57 -3.87
C ALA A 291 1.10 -8.71 -2.88
N VAL A 292 2.22 -8.76 -2.18
CA VAL A 292 2.49 -9.74 -1.12
C VAL A 292 2.89 -9.00 0.14
N LEU A 293 2.15 -9.21 1.21
CA LEU A 293 2.50 -8.75 2.54
C LEU A 293 3.04 -9.95 3.34
N VAL A 294 4.26 -9.79 3.84
CA VAL A 294 4.93 -10.78 4.69
C VAL A 294 5.00 -10.21 6.09
N GLU A 295 4.35 -10.87 7.04
CA GLU A 295 4.28 -10.44 8.43
C GLU A 295 4.86 -11.54 9.33
N THR A 296 6.17 -11.48 9.63
CA THR A 296 6.76 -12.37 10.63
C THR A 296 6.26 -12.01 12.03
N HIS A 297 6.12 -13.02 12.90
CA HIS A 297 5.54 -12.76 14.21
C HIS A 297 6.55 -12.14 15.20
N SER A 298 6.22 -10.98 15.75
CA SER A 298 7.10 -10.17 16.59
C SER A 298 7.67 -10.88 17.84
N TRP A 299 6.94 -11.86 18.39
CA TRP A 299 7.38 -12.66 19.54
C TRP A 299 8.36 -13.79 19.19
N LYS A 300 8.58 -14.10 17.92
CA LYS A 300 9.71 -14.92 17.51
C LYS A 300 10.99 -14.11 17.65
N ASP A 301 12.09 -14.77 18.01
CA ASP A 301 13.38 -14.10 18.10
C ASP A 301 13.87 -13.63 16.72
N TYR A 302 14.80 -12.70 16.71
CA TYR A 302 15.29 -12.08 15.50
C TYR A 302 15.92 -13.08 14.50
N PRO A 303 16.78 -14.05 14.92
CA PRO A 303 17.31 -15.06 13.99
C PRO A 303 16.21 -15.86 13.31
N THR A 304 15.17 -16.24 14.04
CA THR A 304 14.03 -17.00 13.49
C THR A 304 13.28 -16.16 12.46
N ARG A 305 12.99 -14.89 12.74
CA ARG A 305 12.29 -14.01 11.80
C ARG A 305 13.12 -13.74 10.54
N VAL A 306 14.43 -13.50 10.67
CA VAL A 306 15.34 -13.34 9.52
C VAL A 306 15.34 -14.60 8.66
N ARG A 307 15.42 -15.79 9.25
CA ARG A 307 15.37 -17.07 8.52
C ARG A 307 14.05 -17.24 7.75
N ILE A 308 12.91 -16.92 8.37
CA ILE A 308 11.59 -17.02 7.73
C ILE A 308 11.48 -16.05 6.55
N THR A 309 11.89 -14.80 6.76
CA THR A 309 11.91 -13.77 5.72
C THR A 309 12.84 -14.15 4.57
N HIS A 310 14.03 -14.67 4.86
CA HIS A 310 14.96 -15.21 3.88
C HIS A 310 14.31 -16.31 3.03
N ASN A 311 13.70 -17.31 3.66
CA ASN A 311 13.02 -18.42 2.97
C ASN A 311 11.88 -17.89 2.09
N THR A 312 11.15 -16.88 2.56
CA THR A 312 10.07 -16.24 1.79
C THR A 312 10.62 -15.52 0.56
N VAL A 313 11.72 -14.77 0.69
CA VAL A 313 12.39 -14.10 -0.44
C VAL A 313 12.83 -15.14 -1.48
N ILE A 314 13.45 -16.24 -1.06
CA ILE A 314 13.86 -17.32 -1.96
C ILE A 314 12.66 -17.93 -2.68
N SER A 315 11.59 -18.29 -1.95
CA SER A 315 10.36 -18.83 -2.56
C SER A 315 9.76 -17.83 -3.57
N MET A 316 9.70 -16.54 -3.24
CA MET A 316 9.21 -15.53 -4.19
C MET A 316 10.00 -15.51 -5.50
N LEU A 317 11.32 -15.54 -5.44
CA LEU A 317 12.17 -15.58 -6.64
C LEU A 317 11.95 -16.85 -7.46
N GLU A 318 11.81 -18.01 -6.82
CA GLU A 318 11.54 -19.28 -7.48
C GLU A 318 10.15 -19.31 -8.11
N GLN A 319 9.12 -18.83 -7.41
CA GLN A 319 7.75 -18.77 -7.92
C GLN A 319 7.62 -17.84 -9.13
N VAL A 320 8.26 -16.67 -9.10
CA VAL A 320 8.27 -15.76 -10.25
C VAL A 320 9.10 -16.34 -11.40
N ALA A 321 10.22 -16.99 -11.14
CA ALA A 321 11.00 -17.66 -12.18
C ALA A 321 10.22 -18.78 -12.87
N LYS A 322 9.37 -19.48 -12.13
CA LYS A 322 8.53 -20.59 -12.65
C LYS A 322 7.30 -20.09 -13.38
N ASN A 323 6.57 -19.13 -12.80
CA ASN A 323 5.23 -18.75 -13.22
C ASN A 323 5.15 -17.31 -13.77
N GLY A 324 6.21 -16.51 -13.64
CA GLY A 324 6.19 -15.06 -13.86
C GLY A 324 5.72 -14.65 -15.26
N LYS A 325 6.10 -15.38 -16.32
CA LYS A 325 5.60 -15.11 -17.69
C LYS A 325 4.08 -15.27 -17.81
N GLN A 326 3.54 -16.33 -17.20
CA GLN A 326 2.09 -16.57 -17.20
C GLN A 326 1.36 -15.47 -16.41
N TRP A 327 1.88 -15.12 -15.22
CA TRP A 327 1.29 -14.06 -14.40
C TRP A 327 1.41 -12.68 -15.04
N GLN A 328 2.52 -12.40 -15.73
CA GLN A 328 2.69 -11.16 -16.49
C GLN A 328 1.66 -11.07 -17.65
N ALA A 329 1.41 -12.17 -18.35
CA ALA A 329 0.35 -12.19 -19.35
C ALA A 329 -1.03 -11.93 -18.73
N ALA A 330 -1.30 -12.48 -17.54
CA ALA A 330 -2.54 -12.23 -16.79
C ALA A 330 -2.69 -10.74 -16.37
N THR A 331 -1.60 -10.09 -15.92
CA THR A 331 -1.62 -8.66 -15.56
C THR A 331 -1.86 -7.78 -16.79
N LEU A 332 -1.21 -8.05 -17.93
CA LEU A 332 -1.43 -7.31 -19.17
C LEU A 332 -2.87 -7.50 -19.70
N ALA A 333 -3.43 -8.69 -19.58
CA ALA A 333 -4.82 -8.93 -19.93
C ALA A 333 -5.77 -8.19 -18.96
N ALA A 334 -5.45 -8.10 -17.66
CA ALA A 334 -6.21 -7.31 -16.69
C ALA A 334 -6.13 -5.80 -16.99
N ASP A 335 -4.98 -5.29 -17.44
CA ASP A 335 -4.81 -3.91 -17.91
C ASP A 335 -5.72 -3.62 -19.10
N ALA A 336 -5.77 -4.54 -20.07
CA ALA A 336 -6.65 -4.40 -21.24
C ALA A 336 -8.15 -4.45 -20.88
N ARG A 337 -8.54 -5.26 -19.88
CA ARG A 337 -9.92 -5.28 -19.35
C ARG A 337 -10.23 -4.02 -18.56
N ALA A 338 -9.29 -3.53 -17.75
CA ALA A 338 -9.46 -2.30 -16.99
C ALA A 338 -9.69 -1.08 -17.89
N ALA A 339 -9.02 -1.01 -19.04
CA ALA A 339 -9.23 0.04 -20.03
C ALA A 339 -10.64 0.01 -20.69
N LYS A 340 -11.42 -1.04 -20.44
CA LYS A 340 -12.79 -1.23 -20.98
C LYS A 340 -13.87 -1.18 -19.89
N LEU A 341 -13.57 -0.64 -18.70
CA LEU A 341 -14.50 -0.60 -17.57
C LEU A 341 -15.64 0.43 -17.72
N ALA A 342 -15.61 1.28 -18.75
CA ALA A 342 -16.62 2.32 -18.97
C ALA A 342 -18.06 1.77 -18.85
N GLY A 343 -18.86 2.37 -17.97
CA GLY A 343 -20.25 1.99 -17.70
C GLY A 343 -20.44 0.69 -16.91
N THR A 344 -19.38 -0.02 -16.52
CA THR A 344 -19.50 -1.26 -15.75
C THR A 344 -19.43 -1.00 -14.25
N PRO A 345 -20.11 -1.80 -13.40
CA PRO A 345 -19.94 -1.73 -11.94
C PRO A 345 -18.52 -2.09 -11.52
N VAL A 346 -17.95 -1.28 -10.64
CA VAL A 346 -16.63 -1.49 -10.04
C VAL A 346 -16.78 -1.42 -8.52
N ALA A 347 -16.30 -2.42 -7.82
CA ALA A 347 -16.27 -2.42 -6.36
C ALA A 347 -15.21 -1.42 -5.86
N LEU A 348 -15.63 -0.52 -4.98
CA LEU A 348 -14.78 0.45 -4.29
C LEU A 348 -14.44 -0.02 -2.87
N THR A 349 -15.35 -0.77 -2.23
CA THR A 349 -15.14 -1.38 -0.92
C THR A 349 -15.57 -2.84 -0.92
N TYR A 350 -15.03 -3.57 0.04
CA TYR A 350 -15.33 -4.96 0.30
C TYR A 350 -15.66 -5.13 1.77
N LYS A 351 -16.48 -6.12 2.08
CA LYS A 351 -16.75 -6.52 3.46
C LYS A 351 -16.67 -8.03 3.62
N THR A 352 -16.24 -8.46 4.79
CA THR A 352 -16.30 -9.85 5.18
C THR A 352 -17.66 -10.13 5.79
N THR A 353 -18.33 -11.19 5.34
CA THR A 353 -19.66 -11.58 5.85
C THR A 353 -19.53 -12.25 7.22
N ASP A 354 -20.66 -12.51 7.87
CA ASP A 354 -20.69 -13.23 9.14
C ASP A 354 -20.50 -14.74 9.01
N LYS A 355 -20.36 -15.25 7.78
CA LYS A 355 -20.09 -16.66 7.52
C LYS A 355 -18.75 -17.06 8.11
N THR A 356 -18.79 -18.04 9.00
CA THR A 356 -17.61 -18.51 9.71
C THR A 356 -17.31 -19.97 9.37
N GLN A 357 -16.02 -20.30 9.38
CA GLN A 357 -15.52 -21.66 9.50
C GLN A 357 -14.68 -21.81 10.76
N MET A 358 -14.78 -22.96 11.41
CA MET A 358 -13.94 -23.25 12.57
C MET A 358 -12.59 -23.79 12.11
N VAL A 359 -11.52 -23.14 12.55
CA VAL A 359 -10.14 -23.52 12.22
C VAL A 359 -9.39 -23.93 13.47
N ASP A 360 -8.42 -24.83 13.29
CA ASP A 360 -7.45 -25.18 14.32
C ASP A 360 -6.28 -24.22 14.23
N PHE A 361 -6.00 -23.51 15.32
CA PHE A 361 -4.95 -22.52 15.41
C PHE A 361 -3.99 -22.89 16.55
N ASN A 362 -2.71 -22.99 16.24
CA ASN A 362 -1.69 -23.39 17.21
C ASN A 362 -1.35 -22.22 18.13
N GLY A 363 -1.91 -22.24 19.32
CA GLY A 363 -1.68 -21.27 20.40
C GLY A 363 -1.05 -21.90 21.62
N TYR A 364 -1.26 -21.29 22.77
CA TYR A 364 -0.82 -21.77 24.08
C TYR A 364 -2.00 -21.76 25.05
N GLU A 365 -1.88 -22.52 26.17
CA GLU A 365 -2.81 -22.36 27.29
C GLU A 365 -2.81 -20.90 27.75
N TYR A 366 -3.96 -20.37 28.09
CA TYR A 366 -4.08 -19.00 28.57
C TYR A 366 -5.16 -18.84 29.64
N THR A 367 -5.01 -17.81 30.44
CA THR A 367 -6.04 -17.34 31.36
C THR A 367 -6.45 -15.93 31.01
N ARG A 368 -7.70 -15.57 31.30
CA ARG A 368 -8.21 -14.21 31.15
C ARG A 368 -8.75 -13.72 32.50
N THR A 369 -8.09 -12.75 33.07
CA THR A 369 -8.43 -12.18 34.38
C THR A 369 -8.37 -10.67 34.34
N PRO A 370 -9.17 -9.95 35.14
CA PRO A 370 -9.00 -8.51 35.32
C PRO A 370 -7.56 -8.17 35.75
N SER A 371 -7.01 -7.15 35.13
CA SER A 371 -5.68 -6.64 35.47
C SER A 371 -5.78 -5.74 36.69
N GLU A 372 -4.89 -5.93 37.62
CA GLU A 372 -4.71 -5.06 38.79
C GLU A 372 -4.15 -3.67 38.42
N VAL A 373 -3.58 -3.54 37.19
CA VAL A 373 -3.01 -2.28 36.72
C VAL A 373 -4.03 -1.48 35.94
N SER A 374 -4.70 -2.11 34.93
CA SER A 374 -5.59 -1.42 34.01
C SER A 374 -7.09 -1.62 34.30
N GLY A 375 -7.43 -2.62 35.10
CA GLY A 375 -8.81 -3.04 35.36
C GLY A 375 -9.49 -3.78 34.20
N ILE A 376 -8.85 -3.85 33.02
CA ILE A 376 -9.40 -4.57 31.86
C ILE A 376 -9.11 -6.06 31.94
N LEU A 377 -9.93 -6.85 31.24
CA LEU A 377 -9.72 -8.29 31.11
C LEU A 377 -8.48 -8.54 30.24
N MET A 378 -7.43 -9.13 30.82
CA MET A 378 -6.18 -9.43 30.15
C MET A 378 -5.97 -10.90 29.90
N THR A 379 -5.42 -11.25 28.75
CA THR A 379 -4.99 -12.59 28.40
C THR A 379 -3.53 -12.81 28.77
N ARG A 380 -3.27 -13.86 29.56
CA ARG A 380 -1.92 -14.30 29.97
C ARG A 380 -1.67 -15.69 29.41
N TYR A 381 -0.63 -15.81 28.58
CA TYR A 381 -0.28 -17.04 27.87
C TYR A 381 0.82 -17.81 28.62
N ASP A 382 0.68 -19.14 28.69
CA ASP A 382 1.72 -20.05 29.16
C ASP A 382 2.43 -20.71 27.98
N GLU A 383 3.55 -20.16 27.55
CA GLU A 383 4.33 -20.65 26.39
C GLU A 383 4.91 -22.07 26.62
N SER A 384 4.95 -22.56 27.87
CA SER A 384 5.38 -23.93 28.19
C SER A 384 4.30 -24.99 27.85
N LYS A 385 3.07 -24.55 27.57
CA LYS A 385 1.91 -25.41 27.33
C LYS A 385 1.30 -25.14 25.94
N PRO A 386 1.88 -25.70 24.86
CA PRO A 386 1.28 -25.64 23.55
C PRO A 386 -0.15 -26.19 23.53
N GLN A 387 -1.06 -25.48 22.87
CA GLN A 387 -2.48 -25.85 22.79
C GLN A 387 -3.03 -25.50 21.41
N VAL A 388 -3.93 -26.32 20.89
CA VAL A 388 -4.69 -26.00 19.68
C VAL A 388 -5.97 -25.27 20.11
N TRP A 389 -6.19 -24.09 19.54
CA TRP A 389 -7.43 -23.33 19.70
C TRP A 389 -8.37 -23.64 18.54
N ARG A 390 -9.59 -24.05 18.83
CA ARG A 390 -10.66 -24.17 17.86
C ARG A 390 -11.42 -22.86 17.79
N VAL A 391 -11.11 -22.01 16.79
CA VAL A 391 -11.57 -20.62 16.71
C VAL A 391 -12.25 -20.31 15.38
N PRO A 392 -13.16 -19.32 15.33
CA PRO A 392 -13.80 -18.92 14.09
C PRO A 392 -12.84 -18.13 13.18
N LEU A 393 -12.85 -18.47 11.89
CA LEU A 393 -12.28 -17.66 10.80
C LEU A 393 -13.42 -17.18 9.91
N ARG A 394 -13.46 -15.87 9.64
CA ARG A 394 -14.33 -15.25 8.65
C ARG A 394 -13.49 -14.80 7.48
N GLU A 395 -13.73 -15.36 6.30
CA GLU A 395 -12.98 -15.07 5.06
C GLU A 395 -13.88 -15.03 3.82
N ASP A 396 -15.22 -15.04 4.03
CA ASP A 396 -16.17 -14.88 2.94
C ASP A 396 -16.31 -13.40 2.59
N VAL A 397 -15.46 -12.94 1.65
CA VAL A 397 -15.33 -11.53 1.28
C VAL A 397 -16.18 -11.21 0.05
N VAL A 398 -17.03 -10.22 0.15
CA VAL A 398 -17.91 -9.77 -0.92
C VAL A 398 -17.72 -8.29 -1.21
N ALA A 399 -18.03 -7.87 -2.46
CA ALA A 399 -18.09 -6.45 -2.79
C ALA A 399 -19.20 -5.78 -1.97
N ASP A 400 -18.91 -4.60 -1.42
CA ASP A 400 -19.86 -3.82 -0.61
C ASP A 400 -20.34 -2.61 -1.40
N LEU A 401 -19.58 -1.52 -1.48
CA LEU A 401 -19.93 -0.39 -2.33
C LEU A 401 -19.48 -0.64 -3.77
N GLN A 402 -20.43 -0.65 -4.70
CA GLN A 402 -20.17 -0.75 -6.13
C GLN A 402 -20.70 0.47 -6.85
N VAL A 403 -19.91 1.02 -7.76
CA VAL A 403 -20.23 2.21 -8.53
C VAL A 403 -19.94 1.97 -10.01
N ALA A 404 -20.87 2.37 -10.88
CA ALA A 404 -20.62 2.31 -12.31
C ALA A 404 -19.48 3.29 -12.70
N ALA A 405 -18.48 2.80 -13.44
CA ALA A 405 -17.43 3.64 -13.98
C ALA A 405 -18.03 4.68 -14.96
N PRO A 406 -17.59 5.95 -14.95
CA PRO A 406 -18.06 6.94 -15.92
C PRO A 406 -17.75 6.46 -17.35
N ARG A 407 -18.60 6.82 -18.33
CA ARG A 407 -18.39 6.31 -19.70
C ARG A 407 -17.16 6.89 -20.38
N ALA A 408 -16.80 8.16 -20.09
CA ALA A 408 -15.60 8.78 -20.64
C ALA A 408 -14.52 9.03 -19.60
N GLY A 409 -14.87 9.52 -18.41
CA GLY A 409 -13.89 9.81 -17.36
C GLY A 409 -14.30 10.90 -16.39
N TYR A 410 -13.30 11.57 -15.82
CA TYR A 410 -13.49 12.64 -14.86
C TYR A 410 -12.97 13.97 -15.41
N ILE A 411 -13.58 15.05 -14.99
CA ILE A 411 -13.13 16.42 -15.26
C ILE A 411 -12.80 17.09 -13.92
N VAL A 412 -11.58 17.60 -13.80
CA VAL A 412 -11.14 18.38 -12.65
C VAL A 412 -11.11 19.85 -13.04
N PRO A 413 -11.90 20.72 -12.43
CA PRO A 413 -11.91 22.15 -12.74
C PRO A 413 -10.53 22.79 -12.58
N ALA A 414 -10.26 23.85 -13.35
CA ALA A 414 -8.97 24.53 -13.40
C ALA A 414 -8.46 24.97 -12.00
N ALA A 415 -9.37 25.36 -11.10
CA ALA A 415 -9.04 25.75 -9.73
C ALA A 415 -8.35 24.66 -8.91
N HIS A 416 -8.59 23.39 -9.22
CA HIS A 416 -8.01 22.23 -8.54
C HIS A 416 -6.97 21.49 -9.39
N ALA A 417 -6.75 21.94 -10.64
CA ALA A 417 -5.96 21.24 -11.63
C ALA A 417 -4.50 21.00 -11.20
N ALA A 418 -3.86 22.00 -10.58
CA ALA A 418 -2.44 21.88 -10.19
C ALA A 418 -2.23 20.81 -9.12
N MET A 419 -3.01 20.82 -8.06
CA MET A 419 -2.94 19.84 -6.96
C MET A 419 -3.23 18.42 -7.50
N VAL A 420 -4.31 18.25 -8.24
CA VAL A 420 -4.70 16.95 -8.77
C VAL A 420 -3.70 16.43 -9.81
N ALA A 421 -3.19 17.29 -10.71
CA ALA A 421 -2.16 16.89 -11.69
C ALA A 421 -0.92 16.29 -11.01
N THR A 422 -0.47 16.90 -9.90
CA THR A 422 0.64 16.37 -9.12
C THR A 422 0.36 14.93 -8.67
N LYS A 423 -0.81 14.66 -8.10
CA LYS A 423 -1.20 13.31 -7.67
C LYS A 423 -1.29 12.33 -8.86
N LEU A 424 -1.87 12.74 -9.97
CA LEU A 424 -1.97 11.91 -11.18
C LEU A 424 -0.60 11.53 -11.75
N VAL A 425 0.35 12.47 -11.77
CA VAL A 425 1.74 12.23 -12.18
C VAL A 425 2.41 11.23 -11.23
N GLN A 426 2.27 11.42 -9.92
CA GLN A 426 2.83 10.51 -8.91
C GLN A 426 2.33 9.08 -9.10
N HIS A 427 1.07 8.90 -9.47
CA HIS A 427 0.47 7.58 -9.73
C HIS A 427 0.68 7.07 -11.17
N GLY A 428 1.26 7.88 -12.06
CA GLY A 428 1.41 7.54 -13.47
C GLY A 428 0.06 7.33 -14.17
N ILE A 429 -0.94 8.13 -13.81
CA ILE A 429 -2.28 8.14 -14.42
C ILE A 429 -2.27 9.10 -15.59
N ALA A 430 -2.81 8.67 -16.75
CA ALA A 430 -2.91 9.51 -17.93
C ALA A 430 -4.01 10.55 -17.78
N PHE A 431 -3.72 11.79 -18.16
CA PHE A 431 -4.67 12.90 -18.22
C PHE A 431 -4.25 13.91 -19.28
N ARG A 432 -5.16 14.81 -19.64
CA ARG A 432 -4.84 15.95 -20.50
C ARG A 432 -5.49 17.23 -19.97
N LYS A 433 -4.88 18.36 -20.25
CA LYS A 433 -5.43 19.70 -19.97
C LYS A 433 -6.38 20.11 -21.09
N LEU A 434 -7.49 20.76 -20.74
CA LEU A 434 -8.43 21.31 -21.70
C LEU A 434 -7.96 22.70 -22.18
N ASP A 435 -7.86 22.85 -23.50
CA ASP A 435 -7.40 24.10 -24.13
C ASP A 435 -8.50 25.12 -24.33
N LYS A 436 -9.76 24.70 -24.23
CA LYS A 436 -10.95 25.54 -24.45
C LYS A 436 -11.93 25.37 -23.29
N THR A 437 -12.75 26.39 -23.08
CA THR A 437 -13.91 26.29 -22.19
C THR A 437 -14.97 25.40 -22.86
N LEU A 438 -15.59 24.55 -22.06
CA LEU A 438 -16.75 23.75 -22.44
C LEU A 438 -17.98 24.44 -21.90
N GLU A 439 -18.79 24.99 -22.78
CA GLU A 439 -20.03 25.64 -22.38
C GLU A 439 -21.13 24.59 -22.18
N ARG A 440 -21.79 24.63 -21.02
CA ARG A 440 -22.91 23.73 -20.67
C ARG A 440 -22.63 22.25 -20.97
N ALA A 441 -21.41 21.79 -20.64
CA ALA A 441 -21.03 20.39 -20.80
C ALA A 441 -22.00 19.47 -20.03
N GLN A 442 -22.43 18.39 -20.67
CA GLN A 442 -23.27 17.38 -20.01
C GLN A 442 -22.38 16.53 -19.12
N VAL A 443 -22.41 16.84 -17.82
CA VAL A 443 -21.63 16.18 -16.79
C VAL A 443 -22.52 15.65 -15.68
N GLU A 444 -21.96 14.86 -14.78
CA GLU A 444 -22.59 14.49 -13.53
C GLU A 444 -21.83 15.20 -12.39
N THR A 445 -22.58 15.76 -11.46
CA THR A 445 -22.08 16.35 -10.24
C THR A 445 -22.40 15.46 -9.05
N PHE A 446 -21.54 15.42 -8.05
CA PHE A 446 -21.82 14.76 -6.77
C PHE A 446 -22.11 15.82 -5.70
N ARG A 447 -23.33 15.82 -5.20
CA ARG A 447 -23.72 16.68 -4.08
C ARG A 447 -23.89 15.82 -2.84
N ALA A 448 -23.15 16.15 -1.79
CA ALA A 448 -23.29 15.46 -0.52
C ALA A 448 -24.59 15.89 0.18
N GLU A 449 -25.38 14.92 0.55
CA GLU A 449 -26.55 15.07 1.42
C GLU A 449 -26.10 15.16 2.89
N LYS A 450 -24.99 14.46 3.21
CA LYS A 450 -24.34 14.53 4.50
C LYS A 450 -22.82 14.51 4.32
N ALA A 451 -22.13 15.36 5.06
CA ALA A 451 -20.68 15.42 5.14
C ALA A 451 -20.26 15.32 6.62
N THR A 452 -19.34 14.41 6.92
CA THR A 452 -18.88 14.16 8.29
C THR A 452 -17.36 14.26 8.35
N PHE A 453 -16.88 15.30 9.01
CA PHE A 453 -15.45 15.50 9.24
C PHE A 453 -14.95 14.60 10.38
N GLY A 454 -13.76 14.04 10.21
CA GLY A 454 -13.08 13.34 11.28
C GLY A 454 -12.76 14.27 12.45
N THR A 455 -12.94 13.78 13.67
CA THR A 455 -12.71 14.57 14.89
C THR A 455 -11.24 14.69 15.28
N LYS A 456 -10.37 13.86 14.67
CA LYS A 456 -8.93 13.81 14.92
C LYS A 456 -8.18 13.84 13.59
N SER A 457 -7.01 14.47 13.58
CA SER A 457 -6.07 14.37 12.47
C SER A 457 -5.57 12.93 12.31
N LEU A 458 -5.45 12.48 11.07
CA LEU A 458 -4.83 11.22 10.68
C LEU A 458 -3.82 11.49 9.58
N GLU A 459 -2.54 11.18 9.81
CA GLU A 459 -1.48 11.39 8.82
C GLU A 459 -1.50 12.80 8.20
N SER A 460 -1.61 13.83 9.06
CA SER A 460 -1.70 15.25 8.73
C SER A 460 -3.00 15.72 8.06
N HIS A 461 -4.00 14.87 7.90
CA HIS A 461 -5.27 15.19 7.26
C HIS A 461 -6.46 15.10 8.21
N GLN A 462 -7.43 15.98 8.01
CA GLN A 462 -8.77 15.79 8.54
C GLN A 462 -9.59 15.01 7.53
N ARG A 463 -9.91 13.78 7.87
CA ARG A 463 -10.69 12.88 7.01
C ARG A 463 -12.11 13.41 6.81
N LEU A 464 -12.67 13.14 5.62
CA LEU A 464 -14.05 13.46 5.28
C LEU A 464 -14.77 12.21 4.76
N THR A 465 -15.97 11.96 5.29
CA THR A 465 -16.89 10.95 4.79
C THR A 465 -18.14 11.62 4.27
N VAL A 466 -18.62 11.21 3.11
CA VAL A 466 -19.81 11.78 2.49
C VAL A 466 -20.85 10.73 2.12
N GLU A 467 -22.12 11.10 2.25
CA GLU A 467 -23.26 10.39 1.71
C GLU A 467 -23.90 11.25 0.62
N GLY A 468 -24.25 10.67 -0.51
CA GLY A 468 -24.81 11.41 -1.64
C GLY A 468 -24.81 10.60 -2.92
N SER A 469 -25.12 11.25 -4.04
CA SER A 469 -25.22 10.58 -5.33
C SER A 469 -24.79 11.49 -6.48
N TRP A 470 -24.33 10.87 -7.56
CA TRP A 470 -24.07 11.54 -8.83
C TRP A 470 -25.39 11.87 -9.53
N LYS A 471 -25.53 13.10 -10.02
CA LYS A 471 -26.72 13.56 -10.76
C LYS A 471 -26.30 14.28 -12.05
N PRO A 472 -26.98 14.04 -13.18
CA PRO A 472 -26.75 14.80 -14.40
C PRO A 472 -27.04 16.30 -14.15
N GLU A 473 -26.08 17.14 -14.51
CA GLU A 473 -26.20 18.59 -14.37
C GLU A 473 -25.31 19.29 -15.41
N PRO A 474 -25.85 20.10 -16.35
CA PRO A 474 -25.04 20.86 -17.26
C PRO A 474 -24.17 21.88 -16.53
N ARG A 475 -22.86 21.84 -16.76
CA ARG A 475 -21.89 22.79 -16.15
C ARG A 475 -20.94 23.35 -17.20
N SER A 476 -20.63 24.63 -17.09
CA SER A 476 -19.53 25.21 -17.85
C SER A 476 -18.21 24.87 -17.18
N VAL A 477 -17.26 24.37 -17.95
CA VAL A 477 -15.93 23.95 -17.49
C VAL A 477 -14.89 24.85 -18.14
N GLY A 478 -14.20 25.65 -17.37
CA GLY A 478 -13.22 26.60 -17.87
C GLY A 478 -11.99 25.94 -18.51
N ARG A 479 -11.37 26.67 -19.44
CA ARG A 479 -10.03 26.34 -19.96
C ARG A 479 -9.06 26.06 -18.81
N GLY A 480 -8.19 25.06 -18.99
CA GLY A 480 -7.21 24.67 -17.98
C GLY A 480 -7.67 23.57 -17.03
N ALA A 481 -8.94 23.17 -17.09
CA ALA A 481 -9.41 21.96 -16.43
C ALA A 481 -8.66 20.71 -16.93
N LEU A 482 -8.64 19.64 -16.13
CA LEU A 482 -8.07 18.35 -16.54
C LEU A 482 -9.18 17.39 -16.95
N PHE A 483 -8.94 16.65 -18.02
CA PHE A 483 -9.70 15.45 -18.35
C PHE A 483 -8.87 14.20 -18.04
N VAL A 484 -9.43 13.30 -17.24
CA VAL A 484 -8.82 12.03 -16.84
C VAL A 484 -9.66 10.90 -17.44
N PRO A 485 -9.21 10.27 -18.57
CA PRO A 485 -9.99 9.23 -19.22
C PRO A 485 -10.08 7.98 -18.33
N ILE A 486 -11.24 7.33 -18.31
CA ILE A 486 -11.40 6.02 -17.68
C ILE A 486 -10.79 4.90 -18.53
N ALA A 487 -10.69 5.09 -19.84
CA ALA A 487 -10.13 4.13 -20.78
C ALA A 487 -8.60 4.08 -20.70
N GLN A 488 -8.09 3.58 -19.56
CA GLN A 488 -6.67 3.38 -19.32
C GLN A 488 -6.43 2.17 -18.39
N PRO A 489 -5.25 1.54 -18.40
CA PRO A 489 -4.95 0.36 -17.58
C PRO A 489 -5.20 0.57 -16.08
N LYS A 490 -5.01 1.79 -15.59
CA LYS A 490 -5.19 2.16 -14.18
C LYS A 490 -6.62 2.65 -13.84
N ALA A 491 -7.62 2.27 -14.60
CA ALA A 491 -9.01 2.72 -14.41
C ALA A 491 -9.54 2.52 -12.99
N ARG A 492 -9.22 1.38 -12.34
CA ARG A 492 -9.60 1.12 -10.95
C ARG A 492 -8.94 2.10 -9.98
N LEU A 493 -7.67 2.41 -10.19
CA LEU A 493 -6.95 3.41 -9.39
C LEU A 493 -7.53 4.82 -9.61
N VAL A 494 -7.88 5.18 -10.85
CA VAL A 494 -8.58 6.44 -11.18
C VAL A 494 -9.87 6.55 -10.37
N MET A 495 -10.68 5.49 -10.33
CA MET A 495 -11.92 5.48 -9.54
C MET A 495 -11.65 5.56 -8.04
N ALA A 496 -10.68 4.82 -7.51
CA ALA A 496 -10.30 4.89 -6.10
C ALA A 496 -9.85 6.30 -5.68
N ILE A 497 -9.23 7.07 -6.57
CA ILE A 497 -8.80 8.45 -6.33
C ILE A 497 -9.96 9.44 -6.39
N PHE A 498 -10.90 9.28 -7.34
CA PHE A 498 -11.91 10.29 -7.62
C PHE A 498 -13.31 9.98 -7.09
N GLU A 499 -13.64 8.72 -6.82
CA GLU A 499 -14.96 8.44 -6.27
C GLU A 499 -15.08 8.97 -4.85
N PRO A 500 -16.02 9.88 -4.57
CA PRO A 500 -16.08 10.57 -3.29
C PRO A 500 -16.30 9.64 -2.10
N GLN A 501 -16.95 8.50 -2.31
CA GLN A 501 -17.23 7.50 -1.28
C GLN A 501 -16.17 6.40 -1.20
N ALA A 502 -15.13 6.42 -2.04
CA ALA A 502 -14.01 5.49 -1.91
C ALA A 502 -13.19 5.80 -0.63
N PRO A 503 -12.75 4.78 0.11
CA PRO A 503 -12.22 4.96 1.47
C PRO A 503 -10.95 5.81 1.55
N ASP A 504 -10.17 5.88 0.48
CA ASP A 504 -8.91 6.63 0.40
C ASP A 504 -8.87 7.60 -0.80
N SER A 505 -10.05 8.03 -1.29
CA SER A 505 -10.10 9.05 -2.33
C SER A 505 -9.47 10.38 -1.87
N LEU A 506 -9.14 11.25 -2.82
CA LEU A 506 -8.66 12.60 -2.51
C LEU A 506 -9.66 13.37 -1.63
N LEU A 507 -10.97 13.13 -1.83
CA LEU A 507 -12.00 13.69 -0.97
C LEU A 507 -11.90 13.09 0.44
N ALA A 508 -11.85 11.78 0.56
CA ALA A 508 -11.78 11.11 1.85
C ALA A 508 -10.52 11.49 2.65
N TRP A 509 -9.43 11.85 1.97
CA TRP A 509 -8.22 12.42 2.58
C TRP A 509 -8.33 13.93 2.87
N GLY A 510 -9.49 14.55 2.62
CA GLY A 510 -9.73 15.93 2.98
C GLY A 510 -9.13 16.98 2.04
N MET A 511 -8.68 16.59 0.85
CA MET A 511 -8.07 17.53 -0.12
C MET A 511 -9.10 18.50 -0.73
N PHE A 512 -10.37 18.30 -0.46
CA PHE A 512 -11.49 19.14 -0.90
C PHE A 512 -12.38 19.59 0.26
N ASN A 513 -11.91 19.55 1.51
CA ASN A 513 -12.69 19.88 2.69
C ASN A 513 -13.37 21.26 2.60
N ASN A 514 -12.68 22.24 2.02
CA ASN A 514 -13.19 23.58 1.82
C ASN A 514 -14.49 23.68 0.98
N ALA A 515 -14.79 22.69 0.16
CA ALA A 515 -16.06 22.61 -0.58
C ALA A 515 -17.24 22.16 0.30
N PHE A 516 -16.96 21.67 1.49
CA PHE A 516 -17.94 21.15 2.46
C PHE A 516 -18.02 22.01 3.74
N GLU A 517 -17.39 23.16 3.72
CA GLU A 517 -17.43 24.14 4.80
C GLU A 517 -18.28 25.35 4.37
N SER A 518 -19.25 25.76 5.21
CA SER A 518 -19.97 27.00 4.98
C SER A 518 -19.01 28.19 5.11
N LYS A 519 -18.97 29.05 4.11
CA LYS A 519 -18.08 30.24 4.08
C LYS A 519 -18.85 31.54 4.24
N GLU A 520 -20.10 31.56 3.84
CA GLU A 520 -20.99 32.69 3.99
C GLU A 520 -22.14 32.31 4.94
N TYR A 521 -22.68 33.27 5.64
CA TYR A 521 -23.75 33.06 6.60
C TYR A 521 -24.77 34.20 6.53
N MET A 522 -25.94 33.91 7.02
CA MET A 522 -27.02 34.88 7.17
C MET A 522 -27.26 35.08 8.67
N GLU A 523 -27.15 36.31 9.13
CA GLU A 523 -27.46 36.64 10.52
C GLU A 523 -28.86 36.19 10.88
N GLU A 524 -29.08 35.75 12.11
CA GLU A 524 -30.36 35.17 12.54
C GLU A 524 -31.53 36.14 12.31
N TYR A 525 -31.36 37.45 12.60
CA TYR A 525 -32.42 38.43 12.38
C TYR A 525 -32.75 38.61 10.88
N VAL A 526 -31.74 38.54 9.99
CA VAL A 526 -31.96 38.57 8.54
C VAL A 526 -32.70 37.32 8.08
N ALA A 527 -32.28 36.14 8.58
CA ALA A 527 -32.91 34.88 8.26
C ALA A 527 -34.39 34.80 8.70
N GLU A 528 -34.71 35.42 9.84
CA GLU A 528 -36.10 35.60 10.32
C GLU A 528 -36.93 36.45 9.37
N GLU A 529 -36.38 37.58 8.87
CA GLU A 529 -37.06 38.42 7.90
C GLU A 529 -37.25 37.74 6.55
N VAL A 530 -36.22 37.04 6.06
CA VAL A 530 -36.27 36.21 4.84
C VAL A 530 -37.34 35.12 4.98
N ALA A 531 -37.39 34.44 6.13
CA ALA A 531 -38.37 33.39 6.39
C ALA A 531 -39.82 33.93 6.32
N ARG A 532 -40.10 35.07 6.97
CA ARG A 532 -41.41 35.70 6.92
C ARG A 532 -41.79 36.14 5.51
N ALA A 533 -40.83 36.75 4.77
CA ALA A 533 -41.06 37.16 3.39
C ALA A 533 -41.37 35.95 2.47
N GLN A 534 -40.59 34.85 2.60
CA GLN A 534 -40.83 33.64 1.80
C GLN A 534 -42.15 32.96 2.12
N MET A 535 -42.54 32.87 3.42
CA MET A 535 -43.84 32.31 3.82
C MET A 535 -45.01 33.16 3.34
N ALA A 536 -44.85 34.48 3.30
CA ALA A 536 -45.89 35.38 2.80
C ALA A 536 -46.02 35.31 1.27
N ALA A 537 -44.88 35.17 0.55
CA ALA A 537 -44.86 35.12 -0.90
C ALA A 537 -45.30 33.75 -1.49
N ASP A 538 -45.03 32.67 -0.76
CA ASP A 538 -45.35 31.29 -1.23
C ASP A 538 -45.99 30.44 -0.12
N PRO A 539 -47.31 30.26 -0.17
CA PRO A 539 -48.07 29.44 0.80
C PRO A 539 -47.59 27.98 0.85
N ALA A 540 -46.97 27.45 -0.23
CA ALA A 540 -46.47 26.08 -0.24
C ALA A 540 -45.24 25.95 0.66
N ILE A 541 -44.33 26.95 0.69
CA ILE A 541 -43.19 26.97 1.61
C ILE A 541 -43.68 27.03 3.06
N ALA A 542 -44.68 27.86 3.36
CA ALA A 542 -45.27 27.95 4.70
C ALA A 542 -45.87 26.58 5.14
N ALA A 543 -46.62 25.93 4.26
CA ALA A 543 -47.22 24.62 4.53
C ALA A 543 -46.16 23.54 4.73
N GLU A 544 -45.09 23.50 3.90
CA GLU A 544 -43.97 22.56 4.04
C GLU A 544 -43.24 22.77 5.37
N PHE A 545 -42.95 23.99 5.74
CA PHE A 545 -42.30 24.36 7.01
C PHE A 545 -43.12 23.87 8.20
N LYS A 546 -44.42 24.18 8.20
CA LYS A 546 -45.34 23.76 9.25
C LYS A 546 -45.40 22.23 9.37
N ARG A 547 -45.60 21.55 8.25
CA ARG A 547 -45.59 20.08 8.20
C ARG A 547 -44.28 19.50 8.78
N ARG A 548 -43.15 20.10 8.43
CA ARG A 548 -41.85 19.61 8.92
C ARG A 548 -41.65 19.81 10.41
N ILE A 549 -42.18 20.92 10.98
CA ILE A 549 -42.21 21.11 12.44
C ILE A 549 -43.06 20.02 13.12
N GLU A 550 -44.20 19.67 12.53
CA GLU A 550 -45.12 18.68 13.08
C GLU A 550 -44.59 17.23 12.99
N THR A 551 -43.85 16.91 11.92
CA THR A 551 -43.42 15.52 11.62
C THR A 551 -41.97 15.22 11.98
N ASP A 552 -41.13 16.25 12.26
CA ASP A 552 -39.69 16.11 12.58
C ASP A 552 -39.36 16.81 13.90
N PRO A 553 -39.46 16.09 15.04
CA PRO A 553 -39.14 16.68 16.35
C PRO A 553 -37.73 17.23 16.51
N ALA A 554 -36.74 16.67 15.77
CA ALA A 554 -35.35 17.15 15.79
C ALA A 554 -35.25 18.52 15.10
N PHE A 555 -35.89 18.66 13.93
CA PHE A 555 -36.00 19.93 13.23
C PHE A 555 -36.78 20.98 14.06
N ALA A 556 -37.89 20.60 14.64
CA ALA A 556 -38.74 21.50 15.44
C ALA A 556 -38.00 22.13 16.64
N LYS A 557 -37.07 21.39 17.26
CA LYS A 557 -36.23 21.84 18.40
C LYS A 557 -34.94 22.54 18.00
N ASN A 558 -34.59 22.53 16.73
CA ASN A 558 -33.33 23.13 16.26
C ASN A 558 -33.60 24.45 15.54
N ALA A 559 -33.41 25.58 16.26
CA ALA A 559 -33.62 26.90 15.72
C ALA A 559 -32.78 27.20 14.46
N HIS A 560 -31.51 26.80 14.47
CA HIS A 560 -30.62 26.96 13.32
C HIS A 560 -31.12 26.18 12.08
N ALA A 561 -31.51 24.93 12.23
CA ALA A 561 -32.07 24.15 11.12
C ALA A 561 -33.35 24.73 10.55
N ARG A 562 -34.16 25.38 11.40
CA ARG A 562 -35.40 26.08 10.98
C ARG A 562 -35.08 27.31 10.16
N LEU A 563 -34.10 28.11 10.55
CA LEU A 563 -33.65 29.26 9.78
C LEU A 563 -32.94 28.84 8.49
N GLU A 564 -32.11 27.84 8.55
CA GLU A 564 -31.42 27.25 7.39
C GLU A 564 -32.41 26.75 6.32
N PHE A 565 -33.59 26.24 6.72
CA PHE A 565 -34.64 25.82 5.79
C PHE A 565 -35.02 26.94 4.82
N PHE A 566 -35.12 28.22 5.29
CA PHE A 566 -35.40 29.37 4.47
C PHE A 566 -34.15 29.92 3.78
N ALA A 567 -33.02 29.97 4.48
CA ALA A 567 -31.76 30.44 3.92
C ALA A 567 -31.36 29.66 2.66
N ARG A 568 -31.56 28.34 2.67
CA ARG A 568 -31.30 27.47 1.49
C ARG A 568 -32.16 27.76 0.27
N ARG A 569 -33.28 28.50 0.44
CA ARG A 569 -34.19 28.93 -0.63
C ARG A 569 -33.95 30.35 -1.08
N HIS A 570 -33.07 31.05 -0.38
CA HIS A 570 -32.71 32.42 -0.72
C HIS A 570 -31.64 32.48 -1.80
N SER A 571 -31.66 33.49 -2.66
CA SER A 571 -30.72 33.70 -3.77
C SER A 571 -29.26 33.88 -3.34
N SER A 572 -29.02 34.20 -2.06
CA SER A 572 -27.66 34.30 -1.48
C SER A 572 -27.08 32.94 -1.04
N TRP A 573 -27.89 31.86 -1.11
CA TRP A 573 -27.38 30.56 -0.72
C TRP A 573 -26.23 30.13 -1.63
N ASP A 574 -25.13 29.64 -1.00
CA ASP A 574 -24.00 29.09 -1.76
C ASP A 574 -24.38 27.73 -2.37
N GLU A 575 -24.72 27.71 -3.65
CA GLU A 575 -25.03 26.50 -4.40
C GLU A 575 -23.84 25.54 -4.51
N ARG A 576 -22.60 25.98 -4.20
CA ARG A 576 -21.39 25.15 -4.23
C ARG A 576 -21.13 24.45 -2.90
N LEU A 577 -21.83 24.82 -1.83
CA LEU A 577 -21.71 24.12 -0.55
C LEU A 577 -22.12 22.64 -0.73
N ASN A 578 -21.29 21.73 -0.20
CA ASN A 578 -21.47 20.29 -0.32
C ASN A 578 -21.41 19.75 -1.76
N LEU A 579 -20.91 20.52 -2.70
CA LEU A 579 -20.71 20.12 -4.09
C LEU A 579 -19.26 19.68 -4.29
N TYR A 580 -19.06 18.38 -4.56
CA TYR A 580 -17.74 17.85 -4.88
C TYR A 580 -17.21 18.50 -6.16
N PRO A 581 -15.99 19.08 -6.17
CA PRO A 581 -15.51 19.84 -7.34
C PRO A 581 -15.26 19.00 -8.58
N VAL A 582 -14.91 17.71 -8.44
CA VAL A 582 -14.64 16.83 -9.58
C VAL A 582 -15.96 16.38 -10.19
N LEU A 583 -16.00 16.35 -11.52
CA LEU A 583 -17.18 16.00 -12.31
C LEU A 583 -16.95 14.65 -12.98
N ARG A 584 -18.01 13.89 -13.19
CA ARG A 584 -18.00 12.76 -14.13
C ARG A 584 -18.47 13.22 -15.51
N THR A 585 -17.95 12.60 -16.56
CA THR A 585 -18.44 12.84 -17.93
C THR A 585 -18.62 11.54 -18.67
N ASN A 586 -19.69 11.49 -19.47
CA ASN A 586 -20.01 10.36 -20.35
C ASN A 586 -19.54 10.59 -21.79
N VAL A 587 -19.05 11.80 -22.09
CA VAL A 587 -18.51 12.19 -23.42
C VAL A 587 -17.10 12.76 -23.18
N ALA A 588 -16.12 12.27 -23.93
CA ALA A 588 -14.76 12.82 -23.87
C ALA A 588 -14.77 14.24 -24.46
N PRO A 589 -14.29 15.24 -23.70
CA PRO A 589 -14.27 16.63 -24.14
C PRO A 589 -13.21 16.90 -25.21
#